data_5654d951fd1c2e610a0f11a03fecb48f
#
_entry.id   5654d951fd1c2e610a0f11a03fecb48f
#
_cell.length_a   1.000
_cell.length_b   1.000
_cell.length_c   1.000
_cell.angle_alpha   90.00
_cell.angle_beta   90.00
_cell.angle_gamma   90.00
#
_symmetry.space_group_name_H-M   'P 1'
#
loop_
_entity.id
_entity.type
_entity.pdbx_description
1 polymer ?
#
loop_
_entity_poly.entity_id
_entity_poly.type
_entity_poly.pdbx_seq_one_letter_code
_entity_poly.pdbx_strand_id
1 'polypeptide(L)' 'MPNLTRFINFKGSASDLSDAAIKCGEDYGFKVDPDKTNERLVRYYAAEGVIDRPDRIGRDATYNYRHLLQLLTTRRL' A
#
# COMPACT_ATOMS: atom_id res chain seq x y z
N MET A 1 5.01 -18.44 -7.39
CA MET A 1 4.65 -17.44 -6.36
C MET A 1 5.39 -16.14 -6.56
N PRO A 2 4.70 -15.03 -6.58
CA PRO A 2 5.40 -13.76 -6.59
C PRO A 2 6.26 -13.60 -5.35
N ASN A 3 7.46 -13.10 -5.53
CA ASN A 3 8.37 -12.86 -4.41
C ASN A 3 8.36 -11.37 -4.10
N LEU A 4 7.74 -10.98 -2.99
CA LEU A 4 7.61 -9.59 -2.60
C LEU A 4 8.74 -9.10 -1.71
N THR A 5 9.82 -9.88 -1.57
CA THR A 5 10.92 -9.49 -0.68
C THR A 5 11.57 -8.17 -1.06
N ARG A 6 11.48 -7.76 -2.33
CA ARG A 6 12.00 -6.46 -2.76
C ARG A 6 11.31 -5.28 -2.06
N PHE A 7 10.12 -5.52 -1.50
CA PHE A 7 9.35 -4.50 -0.80
C PHE A 7 9.38 -4.65 0.72
N ILE A 8 10.11 -5.64 1.24
CA ILE A 8 10.09 -5.95 2.67
C ILE A 8 10.60 -4.78 3.53
N ASN A 9 11.45 -3.95 2.97
CA ASN A 9 11.98 -2.75 3.66
C ASN A 9 11.24 -1.48 3.24
N PHE A 10 10.11 -1.63 2.56
CA PHE A 10 9.35 -0.48 2.12
C PHE A 10 8.93 0.39 3.30
N LYS A 11 9.14 1.70 3.15
CA LYS A 11 8.61 2.73 4.05
C LYS A 11 8.33 3.96 3.22
N GLY A 12 7.21 4.60 3.47
CA GLY A 12 6.90 5.80 2.73
C GLY A 12 5.56 6.40 3.10
N SER A 13 5.19 7.46 2.40
CA SER A 13 3.93 8.15 2.57
C SER A 13 2.77 7.36 1.95
N ALA A 14 1.56 7.89 2.09
CA ALA A 14 0.40 7.28 1.44
C ALA A 14 0.56 7.24 -0.09
N SER A 15 1.15 8.29 -0.67
CA SER A 15 1.44 8.33 -2.09
C SER A 15 2.45 7.25 -2.48
N ASP A 16 3.52 7.11 -1.68
CA ASP A 16 4.53 6.07 -1.92
C ASP A 16 3.91 4.67 -1.82
N LEU A 17 3.02 4.45 -0.87
CA LEU A 17 2.35 3.17 -0.71
C LEU A 17 1.48 2.85 -1.92
N SER A 18 0.73 3.82 -2.43
CA SER A 18 -0.10 3.61 -3.61
C SER A 18 0.75 3.28 -4.83
N ASP A 19 1.88 3.97 -5.01
CA ASP A 19 2.81 3.70 -6.11
C ASP A 19 3.41 2.29 -5.99
N ALA A 20 3.76 1.88 -4.77
CA ALA A 20 4.30 0.54 -4.53
C ALA A 20 3.26 -0.53 -4.88
N ALA A 21 1.99 -0.30 -4.53
CA ALA A 21 0.91 -1.25 -4.84
C ALA A 21 0.72 -1.38 -6.36
N ILE A 22 0.74 -0.26 -7.08
CA ILE A 22 0.62 -0.27 -8.54
C ILE A 22 1.79 -1.05 -9.15
N LYS A 23 3.00 -0.79 -8.67
CA LYS A 23 4.19 -1.48 -9.18
C LYS A 23 4.14 -2.98 -8.89
N CYS A 24 3.69 -3.37 -7.71
CA CYS A 24 3.49 -4.78 -7.40
C CYS A 24 2.49 -5.43 -8.35
N GLY A 25 1.42 -4.72 -8.67
CA GLY A 25 0.42 -5.22 -9.61
C GLY A 25 1.03 -5.47 -10.98
N GLU A 26 1.84 -4.53 -11.46
CA GLU A 26 2.50 -4.67 -12.76
C GLU A 26 3.52 -5.79 -12.76
N ASP A 27 4.36 -5.88 -11.70
CA ASP A 27 5.46 -6.82 -11.65
C ASP A 27 5.01 -8.26 -11.40
N TYR A 28 3.91 -8.45 -10.66
CA TYR A 28 3.48 -9.78 -10.21
C TYR A 28 2.10 -10.18 -10.71
N GLY A 29 1.49 -9.38 -11.55
CA GLY A 29 0.22 -9.73 -12.17
C GLY A 29 -1.00 -9.55 -11.28
N PHE A 30 -0.90 -8.80 -10.20
CA PHE A 30 -2.06 -8.47 -9.38
C PHE A 30 -2.93 -7.44 -10.11
N LYS A 31 -4.23 -7.54 -9.93
CA LYS A 31 -5.16 -6.57 -10.52
C LYS A 31 -5.25 -5.33 -9.63
N VAL A 32 -4.41 -4.37 -9.90
CA VAL A 32 -4.40 -3.08 -9.20
C VAL A 32 -4.69 -2.00 -10.23
N ASP A 33 -5.82 -1.31 -10.05
CA ASP A 33 -6.23 -0.25 -10.98
C ASP A 33 -5.46 1.03 -10.64
N PRO A 34 -4.52 1.48 -11.49
CA PRO A 34 -3.73 2.67 -11.20
C PRO A 34 -4.56 3.94 -11.11
N ASP A 35 -5.69 4.01 -11.81
CA ASP A 35 -6.55 5.18 -11.76
C ASP A 35 -7.28 5.32 -10.42
N LYS A 36 -7.51 4.20 -9.74
CA LYS A 36 -8.25 4.18 -8.47
C LYS A 36 -7.34 4.00 -7.26
N THR A 37 -6.07 3.67 -7.47
CA THR A 37 -5.11 3.43 -6.39
C THR A 37 -4.23 4.66 -6.23
N ASN A 38 -4.54 5.47 -5.22
CA ASN A 38 -3.85 6.73 -4.96
C ASN A 38 -3.81 6.99 -3.45
N GLU A 39 -3.16 8.09 -3.04
CA GLU A 39 -3.02 8.39 -1.62
C GLU A 39 -4.36 8.63 -0.93
N ARG A 40 -5.35 9.14 -1.65
CA ARG A 40 -6.69 9.36 -1.10
C ARG A 40 -7.32 8.03 -0.68
N LEU A 41 -7.20 7.00 -1.54
CA LEU A 41 -7.71 5.67 -1.24
C LEU A 41 -7.01 5.08 -0.04
N VAL A 42 -5.68 5.21 0.04
CA VAL A 42 -4.89 4.71 1.17
C VAL A 42 -5.37 5.35 2.47
N ARG A 43 -5.53 6.65 2.49
CA ARG A 43 -5.98 7.38 3.67
C ARG A 43 -7.39 6.96 4.07
N TYR A 44 -8.26 6.77 3.09
CA TYR A 44 -9.63 6.32 3.33
C TYR A 44 -9.64 4.95 3.98
N TYR A 45 -8.86 4.01 3.45
CA TYR A 45 -8.79 2.66 4.01
C TYR A 45 -8.22 2.66 5.42
N ALA A 46 -7.22 3.48 5.70
CA ALA A 46 -6.66 3.59 7.05
C ALA A 46 -7.69 4.17 8.02
N ALA A 47 -8.44 5.18 7.59
CA ALA A 47 -9.48 5.81 8.41
C ALA A 47 -10.62 4.84 8.72
N GLU A 48 -10.97 3.99 7.77
CA GLU A 48 -12.06 3.01 7.93
C GLU A 48 -11.61 1.73 8.61
N GLY A 49 -10.31 1.58 8.92
CA GLY A 49 -9.79 0.38 9.55
C GLY A 49 -9.63 -0.80 8.62
N VAL A 50 -9.72 -0.58 7.31
CA VAL A 50 -9.52 -1.63 6.30
C VAL A 50 -8.07 -2.06 6.26
N ILE A 51 -7.17 -1.10 6.40
CA ILE A 51 -5.75 -1.36 6.63
C ILE A 51 -5.37 -0.72 7.96
N ASP A 52 -4.26 -1.16 8.55
CA ASP A 52 -3.79 -0.58 9.81
C ASP A 52 -3.44 0.88 9.62
N ARG A 53 -3.56 1.65 10.68
CA ARG A 53 -3.14 3.04 10.67
C ARG A 53 -1.63 3.12 10.47
N PRO A 54 -1.16 4.15 9.77
CA PRO A 54 0.28 4.33 9.57
C PRO A 54 0.98 4.68 10.88
N ASP A 55 2.25 4.33 10.96
CA ASP A 55 3.10 4.80 12.04
C ASP A 55 3.36 6.29 11.83
N ARG A 56 3.55 7.00 12.92
CA ARG A 56 3.87 8.43 12.83
C ARG A 56 5.28 8.68 13.31
N ILE A 57 6.05 9.33 12.43
CA ILE A 57 7.39 9.79 12.75
C ILE A 57 7.31 11.32 12.69
N GLY A 58 7.23 11.97 13.85
CA GLY A 58 6.96 13.38 13.90
C GLY A 58 5.55 13.69 13.41
N ARG A 59 5.42 14.50 12.37
CA ARG A 59 4.13 14.83 11.76
C ARG A 59 3.77 13.94 10.59
N ASP A 60 4.71 13.12 10.14
CA ASP A 60 4.54 12.35 8.92
C ASP A 60 3.96 10.97 9.21
N ALA A 61 2.94 10.60 8.46
CA ALA A 61 2.41 9.24 8.47
C ALA A 61 3.32 8.37 7.62
N THR A 62 3.75 7.23 8.18
CA THR A 62 4.67 6.32 7.51
C THR A 62 4.02 4.95 7.38
N TYR A 63 3.92 4.48 6.14
CA TYR A 63 3.40 3.16 5.81
C TYR A 63 4.58 2.23 5.53
N ASN A 64 4.39 0.94 5.80
CA ASN A 64 5.46 -0.05 5.63
C ASN A 64 4.96 -1.27 4.84
N TYR A 65 5.79 -2.31 4.78
CA TYR A 65 5.49 -3.53 4.05
C TYR A 65 4.16 -4.17 4.48
N ARG A 66 3.86 -4.16 5.78
CA ARG A 66 2.60 -4.72 6.28
C ARG A 66 1.40 -4.00 5.67
N HIS A 67 1.46 -2.68 5.59
CA HIS A 67 0.39 -1.89 4.96
C HIS A 67 0.24 -2.23 3.49
N LEU A 68 1.36 -2.46 2.81
CA LEU A 68 1.35 -2.86 1.40
C LEU A 68 0.63 -4.18 1.22
N LEU A 69 0.94 -5.18 2.05
CA LEU A 69 0.27 -6.47 1.98
C LEU A 69 -1.22 -6.35 2.25
N GLN A 70 -1.59 -5.55 3.25
CA GLN A 70 -3.00 -5.32 3.57
C GLN A 70 -3.74 -4.66 2.41
N LEU A 71 -3.12 -3.66 1.78
CA LEU A 71 -3.70 -2.97 0.65
C LEU A 71 -3.91 -3.90 -0.53
N LEU A 72 -2.90 -4.71 -0.86
CA LEU A 72 -3.00 -5.67 -1.96
C LEU A 72 -4.09 -6.70 -1.70
N THR A 73 -4.18 -7.23 -0.48
CA THR A 73 -5.21 -8.18 -0.10
C THR A 73 -6.60 -7.58 -0.25
N THR A 74 -6.79 -6.35 0.21
CA THR A 74 -8.05 -5.65 0.11
C THR A 74 -8.47 -5.45 -1.35
N ARG A 75 -7.54 -5.07 -2.20
CA ARG A 75 -7.82 -4.78 -3.61
C ARG A 75 -8.08 -6.02 -4.44
N ARG A 76 -7.72 -7.18 -3.95
CA ARG A 76 -7.97 -8.44 -4.66
C ARG A 76 -9.39 -8.94 -4.49
N LEU A 77 -10.09 -8.44 -3.52
CA LEU A 77 -11.48 -8.81 -3.28
C LEU A 77 -12.41 -7.99 -4.19
#